data_9f63097e41370c42fa3952ce1ed640b7
#
_entry.id   9f63097e41370c42fa3952ce1ed640b7
#
_cell.length_a   1.000
_cell.length_b   1.000
_cell.length_c   1.000
_cell.angle_alpha   90.00
_cell.angle_beta   90.00
_cell.angle_gamma   90.00
#
_symmetry.space_group_name_H-M   'P 1'
#
loop_
_entity.id
_entity.type
_entity.pdbx_description
1 polymer ?
#
loop_
_entity_poly.entity_id
_entity_poly.type
_entity_poly.pdbx_seq_one_letter_code
_entity_poly.pdbx_strand_id
1 'polypeptide(L)'
;ESEITEEQEMEDIKIQGVFLFLTTIHSLDPLSDEEFGEVIRAVANYAETGVLPELDDGRSAAMLNFLKWQVDRDIERYKKVVLKRRAAGKKGAAARWNKEE
;
A
#
# COMPACT_ATOMS: atom_id res chain seq x y z
N GLU A 1 18.84 -22.32 -9.64
CA GLU A 1 17.61 -21.92 -8.97
C GLU A 1 17.81 -20.59 -8.28
N SER A 2 17.07 -19.61 -8.72
CA SER A 2 17.12 -18.30 -8.08
C SER A 2 16.16 -18.30 -6.88
N GLU A 3 16.71 -18.09 -5.70
CA GLU A 3 15.87 -17.88 -4.53
C GLU A 3 15.14 -16.56 -4.67
N ILE A 4 13.82 -16.60 -4.50
CA ILE A 4 13.02 -15.41 -4.50
C ILE A 4 13.32 -14.63 -3.21
N THR A 5 13.84 -13.41 -3.34
CA THR A 5 14.12 -12.57 -2.17
C THR A 5 12.82 -12.03 -1.58
N GLU A 6 12.88 -11.61 -0.31
CA GLU A 6 11.74 -10.97 0.34
C GLU A 6 11.25 -9.75 -0.44
N GLU A 7 12.17 -8.96 -1.01
CA GLU A 7 11.83 -7.81 -1.85
C GLU A 7 11.04 -8.22 -3.08
N GLN A 8 11.43 -9.31 -3.74
CA GLN A 8 10.72 -9.82 -4.91
C GLN A 8 9.33 -10.32 -4.54
N GLU A 9 9.20 -11.01 -3.41
CA GLU A 9 7.89 -11.43 -2.91
C GLU A 9 7.00 -10.23 -2.59
N MET A 10 7.57 -9.16 -2.04
CA MET A 10 6.83 -7.94 -1.75
C MET A 10 6.35 -7.23 -3.02
N GLU A 11 7.18 -7.22 -4.08
CA GLU A 11 6.82 -6.61 -5.36
C GLU A 11 5.65 -7.33 -6.04
N ASP A 12 5.52 -8.63 -5.85
CA ASP A 12 4.45 -9.43 -6.43
C ASP A 12 3.11 -9.24 -5.72
N ILE A 13 3.11 -8.66 -4.53
CA ILE A 13 1.89 -8.44 -3.77
C ILE A 13 1.12 -7.25 -4.34
N LYS A 14 -0.09 -7.50 -4.84
CA LYS A 14 -0.97 -6.46 -5.36
C LYS A 14 -1.69 -5.76 -4.21
N ILE A 15 -1.72 -4.44 -4.28
CA ILE A 15 -2.45 -3.64 -3.31
C ILE A 15 -3.92 -3.62 -3.70
N GLN A 16 -4.78 -4.10 -2.81
CA GLN A 16 -6.23 -4.17 -3.03
C GLN A 16 -6.96 -2.90 -2.62
N GLY A 17 -6.33 -2.09 -1.78
CA GLY A 17 -6.93 -0.85 -1.31
C GLY A 17 -5.99 -0.08 -0.42
N VAL A 18 -6.40 1.11 -0.05
CA VAL A 18 -5.68 1.99 0.88
C VAL A 18 -6.61 2.36 2.02
N PHE A 19 -6.06 2.45 3.21
CA PHE A 19 -6.80 2.86 4.39
C PHE A 19 -6.51 4.33 4.70
N LEU A 20 -7.56 5.13 4.80
CA LEU A 20 -7.45 6.55 5.16
C LEU A 20 -8.18 6.78 6.48
N PHE A 21 -7.45 7.29 7.47
CA PHE A 21 -8.07 7.66 8.74
C PHE A 21 -8.97 8.90 8.57
N LEU A 22 -9.99 9.03 9.40
CA LEU A 22 -10.85 10.21 9.39
C LEU A 22 -10.05 11.50 9.57
N THR A 23 -9.05 11.49 10.44
CA THR A 23 -8.17 12.64 10.63
C THR A 23 -7.43 13.03 9.35
N THR A 24 -7.00 12.03 8.56
CA THR A 24 -6.36 12.26 7.28
C THR A 24 -7.34 12.90 6.29
N ILE A 25 -8.56 12.36 6.21
CA ILE A 25 -9.60 12.89 5.32
C ILE A 25 -9.92 14.34 5.68
N HIS A 26 -10.07 14.64 6.98
CA HIS A 26 -10.35 16.00 7.45
C HIS A 26 -9.19 16.96 7.19
N SER A 27 -7.95 16.48 7.14
CA SER A 27 -6.81 17.33 6.80
C SER A 27 -6.91 17.86 5.37
N LEU A 28 -7.75 17.25 4.52
CA LEU A 28 -7.98 17.66 3.15
C LEU A 28 -9.16 18.67 3.01
N ASP A 29 -9.82 19.02 4.10
CA ASP A 29 -10.95 19.94 4.10
C ASP A 29 -10.66 21.29 3.41
N PRO A 30 -9.44 21.88 3.48
CA PRO A 30 -9.15 23.13 2.76
C PRO A 30 -9.19 23.01 1.24
N LEU A 31 -9.17 21.79 0.70
CA LEU A 31 -9.26 21.57 -0.76
C LEU A 31 -10.69 21.71 -1.24
N SER A 32 -10.88 22.19 -2.48
CA SER A 32 -12.17 22.12 -3.13
C SER A 32 -12.54 20.67 -3.42
N ASP A 33 -13.79 20.42 -3.76
CA ASP A 33 -14.24 19.07 -4.12
C ASP A 33 -13.48 18.54 -5.33
N GLU A 34 -13.18 19.41 -6.29
CA GLU A 34 -12.40 19.05 -7.47
C GLU A 34 -10.97 18.70 -7.11
N GLU A 35 -10.31 19.52 -6.29
CA GLU A 35 -8.96 19.27 -5.81
C GLU A 35 -8.90 17.98 -4.97
N PHE A 36 -9.89 17.79 -4.11
CA PHE A 36 -9.99 16.57 -3.29
C PHE A 36 -10.09 15.34 -4.21
N GLY A 37 -10.93 15.40 -5.23
CA GLY A 37 -11.08 14.30 -6.19
C GLY A 37 -9.77 13.99 -6.92
N GLU A 38 -9.03 15.02 -7.33
CA GLU A 38 -7.74 14.85 -7.99
C GLU A 38 -6.73 14.17 -7.07
N VAL A 39 -6.66 14.58 -5.80
CA VAL A 39 -5.74 14.00 -4.83
C VAL A 39 -6.08 12.54 -4.56
N ILE A 40 -7.36 12.21 -4.39
CA ILE A 40 -7.77 10.83 -4.12
C ILE A 40 -7.49 9.92 -5.32
N ARG A 41 -7.76 10.38 -6.54
CA ARG A 41 -7.42 9.64 -7.75
C ARG A 41 -5.91 9.42 -7.88
N ALA A 42 -5.13 10.44 -7.54
CA ALA A 42 -3.67 10.35 -7.57
C ALA A 42 -3.15 9.34 -6.56
N VAL A 43 -3.73 9.31 -5.35
CA VAL A 43 -3.39 8.31 -4.32
C VAL A 43 -3.69 6.90 -4.82
N ALA A 44 -4.87 6.69 -5.40
CA ALA A 44 -5.26 5.38 -5.94
C ALA A 44 -4.29 4.93 -7.04
N ASN A 45 -3.98 5.83 -7.97
CA ASN A 45 -3.05 5.55 -9.05
C ASN A 45 -1.65 5.22 -8.53
N TYR A 46 -1.18 5.98 -7.54
CA TYR A 46 0.11 5.72 -6.93
C TYR A 46 0.15 4.36 -6.22
N ALA A 47 -0.89 4.02 -5.47
CA ALA A 47 -0.97 2.73 -4.77
C ALA A 47 -0.98 1.56 -5.77
N GLU A 48 -1.64 1.74 -6.90
CA GLU A 48 -1.76 0.71 -7.93
C GLU A 48 -0.51 0.55 -8.78
N THR A 49 0.11 1.66 -9.20
CA THR A 49 1.19 1.65 -10.18
C THR A 49 2.57 1.96 -9.61
N GLY A 50 2.64 2.54 -8.43
CA GLY A 50 3.90 3.04 -7.85
C GLY A 50 4.36 4.37 -8.44
N VAL A 51 3.60 4.95 -9.36
CA VAL A 51 3.96 6.22 -10.02
C VAL A 51 3.12 7.34 -9.42
N LEU A 52 3.80 8.38 -8.89
CA LEU A 52 3.15 9.53 -8.31
C LEU A 52 2.82 10.54 -9.41
N PRO A 53 1.52 10.81 -9.67
CA PRO A 53 1.17 11.81 -10.69
C PRO A 53 1.60 13.21 -10.27
N GLU A 54 1.95 14.05 -11.24
CA GLU A 54 2.20 15.46 -11.02
C GLU A 54 0.86 16.19 -11.02
N LEU A 55 0.63 17.03 -10.02
CA LEU A 55 -0.56 17.87 -9.95
C LEU A 55 -0.13 19.33 -10.15
N ASP A 56 -0.88 20.06 -10.98
CA ASP A 56 -0.56 21.44 -11.31
C ASP A 56 -0.79 22.40 -10.15
N ASP A 57 -1.77 22.11 -9.30
CA ASP A 57 -2.07 22.93 -8.14
C ASP A 57 -1.12 22.61 -6.98
N GLY A 58 -0.42 23.64 -6.50
CA GLY A 58 0.58 23.47 -5.44
C GLY A 58 0.00 22.95 -4.14
N ARG A 59 -1.24 23.30 -3.80
CA ARG A 59 -1.90 22.82 -2.58
C ARG A 59 -2.21 21.33 -2.68
N SER A 60 -2.77 20.92 -3.82
CA SER A 60 -3.06 19.50 -4.07
C SER A 60 -1.79 18.68 -4.12
N ALA A 61 -0.74 19.20 -4.76
CA ALA A 61 0.55 18.53 -4.83
C ALA A 61 1.17 18.33 -3.43
N ALA A 62 1.09 19.34 -2.58
CA ALA A 62 1.61 19.25 -1.20
C ALA A 62 0.86 18.20 -0.40
N MET A 63 -0.47 18.16 -0.51
CA MET A 63 -1.30 17.16 0.17
C MET A 63 -1.02 15.76 -0.36
N LEU A 64 -0.82 15.62 -1.67
CA LEU A 64 -0.48 14.34 -2.28
C LEU A 64 0.86 13.81 -1.74
N ASN A 65 1.87 14.66 -1.61
CA ASN A 65 3.16 14.26 -1.04
C ASN A 65 3.03 13.80 0.40
N PHE A 66 2.19 14.46 1.18
CA PHE A 66 1.91 14.06 2.56
C PHE A 66 1.24 12.68 2.61
N LEU A 67 0.23 12.47 1.76
CA LEU A 67 -0.49 11.20 1.70
C LEU A 67 0.41 10.07 1.18
N LYS A 68 1.29 10.38 0.23
CA LYS A 68 2.26 9.42 -0.30
C LYS A 68 3.07 8.78 0.83
N TRP A 69 3.55 9.60 1.76
CA TRP A 69 4.33 9.09 2.89
C TRP A 69 3.53 8.12 3.75
N GLN A 70 2.27 8.43 4.04
CA GLN A 70 1.39 7.54 4.79
C GLN A 70 1.09 6.26 4.02
N VAL A 71 0.79 6.40 2.73
CA VAL A 71 0.48 5.25 1.85
C VAL A 71 1.68 4.32 1.76
N ASP A 72 2.89 4.84 1.58
CA ASP A 72 4.10 4.03 1.51
C ASP A 72 4.27 3.19 2.77
N ARG A 73 4.08 3.79 3.93
CA ARG A 73 4.20 3.11 5.21
C ARG A 73 3.14 2.03 5.38
N ASP A 74 1.91 2.32 5.00
CA ASP A 74 0.80 1.36 5.10
C ASP A 74 0.97 0.20 4.14
N ILE A 75 1.43 0.47 2.93
CA ILE A 75 1.72 -0.56 1.93
C ILE A 75 2.82 -1.50 2.43
N GLU A 76 3.90 -0.94 2.96
CA GLU A 76 5.00 -1.74 3.49
C GLU A 76 4.52 -2.64 4.62
N ARG A 77 3.74 -2.10 5.55
CA ARG A 77 3.17 -2.86 6.67
C ARG A 77 2.26 -3.98 6.17
N TYR A 78 1.41 -3.69 5.22
CA TYR A 78 0.50 -4.67 4.62
C TYR A 78 1.27 -5.83 3.98
N LYS A 79 2.29 -5.50 3.18
CA LYS A 79 3.12 -6.51 2.52
C LYS A 79 3.84 -7.41 3.53
N LYS A 80 4.36 -6.83 4.60
CA LYS A 80 5.00 -7.61 5.68
C LYS A 80 4.02 -8.58 6.34
N VAL A 81 2.79 -8.14 6.58
CA VAL A 81 1.75 -9.01 7.15
C VAL A 81 1.42 -10.15 6.21
N VAL A 82 1.29 -9.88 4.91
CA VAL A 82 1.02 -10.92 3.91
C VAL A 82 2.15 -11.95 3.88
N LEU A 83 3.40 -11.49 3.92
CA LEU A 83 4.56 -12.41 3.94
C LEU A 83 4.57 -13.29 5.19
N LYS A 84 4.26 -12.72 6.34
CA LYS A 84 4.16 -13.50 7.59
C LYS A 84 3.07 -14.55 7.51
N ARG A 85 1.91 -14.21 6.95
CA ARG A 85 0.82 -15.17 6.77
C ARG A 85 1.19 -16.29 5.83
N ARG A 86 1.91 -15.98 4.73
CA ARG A 86 2.39 -16.98 3.79
C ARG A 86 3.39 -17.92 4.46
N ALA A 87 4.32 -17.37 5.23
CA ALA A 87 5.31 -18.18 5.96
C ALA A 87 4.64 -19.08 7.00
N ALA A 88 3.66 -18.55 7.74
CA ALA A 88 2.92 -19.33 8.73
C ALA A 88 2.13 -20.46 8.05
N GLY A 89 1.52 -20.19 6.90
CA GLY A 89 0.82 -21.20 6.11
C GLY A 89 1.73 -22.32 5.65
N LYS A 90 2.95 -21.98 5.18
CA LYS A 90 3.94 -22.98 4.76
C LYS A 90 4.40 -23.83 5.94
N LYS A 91 4.65 -23.23 7.10
CA LYS A 91 5.02 -23.97 8.31
C LYS A 91 3.89 -24.89 8.77
N GLY A 92 2.66 -24.42 8.74
CA GLY A 92 1.50 -25.22 9.11
C GLY A 92 1.32 -26.43 8.20
N ALA A 93 1.47 -26.24 6.90
CA ALA A 93 1.39 -27.32 5.92
C ALA A 93 2.50 -28.35 6.15
N ALA A 94 3.74 -27.90 6.36
CA ALA A 94 4.87 -28.77 6.63
C ALA A 94 4.65 -29.60 7.90
N ALA A 95 4.14 -28.97 8.97
CA ALA A 95 3.83 -29.65 10.22
C ALA A 95 2.77 -30.74 10.05
N ARG A 96 1.75 -30.51 9.22
CA ARG A 96 0.72 -31.50 8.91
C ARG A 96 1.30 -32.71 8.19
N TRP A 97 2.13 -32.46 7.19
CA TRP A 97 2.79 -33.53 6.44
C TRP A 97 3.65 -34.40 7.35
N ASN A 98 4.41 -33.80 8.24
CA ASN A 98 5.27 -34.53 9.16
C ASN A 98 4.47 -35.39 10.17
N LYS A 99 3.27 -34.95 10.54
CA LYS A 99 2.42 -35.70 11.47
C LYS A 99 1.76 -36.92 10.83
N GLU A 100 1.58 -36.92 9.53
CA GLU A 100 0.94 -38.03 8.82
C GLU A 100 1.90 -39.18 8.51
N GLU A 101 3.18 -38.95 8.68
CA GLU A 101 4.19 -40.00 8.58
C GLU A 101 4.32 -40.79 9.90
#